data_c1fd58d8de188043f50d4fb7753aee5d
#
_entry.id   c1fd58d8de188043f50d4fb7753aee5d
#
_cell.length_a   1.000
_cell.length_b   1.000
_cell.length_c   1.000
_cell.angle_alpha   90.00
_cell.angle_beta   90.00
_cell.angle_gamma   90.00
#
_symmetry.space_group_name_H-M   'P 1'
#
loop_
_entity.id
_entity.type
_entity.pdbx_description
1 polymer ?
#
loop_
_entity_poly.entity_id
_entity_poly.type
_entity_poly.pdbx_seq_one_letter_code
_entity_poly.pdbx_strand_id
1 'polypeptide(L)'
;MRQTFCYGKYTYEYYIEFSDRKTLGLMVRPDLRIITKVPYGTSLDEIEAFLRRKWIWLHKTLADLKRYKKKYYEREYVSGESFHYLGRRYMLVVESADQDGVRLDRGKLRVYTTKNIRDSEYNKKLVEEWYQQRRDIVFKRLYLAASKQFGYAQLPQLQQRVMPKRWGSYRYGKVL
;
A
#
# COMPACT_ATOMS: atom_id res chain seq x y z
N MET A 1 16.93 -13.75 13.35
CA MET A 1 17.66 -15.00 13.00
C MET A 1 17.01 -15.59 11.75
N ARG A 2 17.77 -16.06 10.75
CA ARG A 2 17.28 -16.70 9.52
C ARG A 2 17.37 -18.21 9.67
N GLN A 3 16.32 -18.94 9.30
CA GLN A 3 16.20 -20.40 9.37
C GLN A 3 15.51 -20.94 8.13
N THR A 4 15.58 -22.27 7.96
CA THR A 4 14.94 -22.97 6.85
C THR A 4 13.96 -24.01 7.40
N PHE A 5 12.78 -24.09 6.81
CA PHE A 5 11.75 -25.07 7.13
C PHE A 5 11.41 -25.90 5.90
N CYS A 6 11.44 -27.22 6.05
CA CYS A 6 11.11 -28.17 4.99
C CYS A 6 9.78 -28.88 5.28
N TYR A 7 8.91 -28.96 4.26
CA TYR A 7 7.69 -29.76 4.31
C TYR A 7 7.43 -30.46 2.98
N GLY A 8 7.58 -31.77 2.97
CA GLY A 8 7.58 -32.57 1.74
C GLY A 8 8.68 -32.08 0.78
N LYS A 9 8.30 -31.75 -0.45
CA LYS A 9 9.20 -31.19 -1.48
C LYS A 9 9.41 -29.68 -1.40
N TYR A 10 8.81 -29.01 -0.44
CA TYR A 10 8.87 -27.55 -0.33
C TYR A 10 9.84 -27.12 0.73
N THR A 11 10.66 -26.13 0.42
CA THR A 11 11.62 -25.50 1.32
C THR A 11 11.29 -24.01 1.44
N TYR A 12 11.22 -23.51 2.68
CA TYR A 12 10.88 -22.13 2.99
C TYR A 12 11.96 -21.52 3.87
N GLU A 13 12.46 -20.37 3.48
CA GLU A 13 13.28 -19.53 4.35
C GLU A 13 12.38 -18.66 5.22
N TYR A 14 12.66 -18.59 6.51
CA TYR A 14 11.91 -17.75 7.42
C TYR A 14 12.81 -17.03 8.43
N TYR A 15 12.29 -15.96 8.97
CA TYR A 15 12.99 -15.13 9.95
C TYR A 15 12.30 -15.26 11.31
N ILE A 16 13.09 -15.46 12.36
CA ILE A 16 12.60 -15.50 13.73
C ILE A 16 12.78 -14.12 14.35
N GLU A 17 11.70 -13.56 14.89
CA GLU A 17 11.66 -12.35 15.70
C GLU A 17 11.18 -12.70 17.10
N PHE A 18 12.07 -12.60 18.10
CA PHE A 18 11.72 -12.76 19.50
C PHE A 18 11.07 -11.50 20.04
N SER A 19 10.05 -11.63 20.86
CA SER A 19 9.36 -10.50 21.48
C SER A 19 8.64 -10.94 22.76
N ASP A 20 8.33 -9.97 23.64
CA ASP A 20 7.51 -10.21 24.82
C ASP A 20 6.05 -10.48 24.41
N ARG A 21 5.74 -11.73 24.16
CA ARG A 21 4.43 -12.24 23.75
C ARG A 21 4.17 -13.64 24.31
N LYS A 22 2.90 -14.00 24.40
CA LYS A 22 2.48 -15.30 24.93
C LYS A 22 2.22 -16.37 23.89
N THR A 23 2.19 -16.00 22.60
CA THR A 23 1.78 -16.92 21.52
C THR A 23 2.71 -16.82 20.32
N LEU A 24 2.84 -17.92 19.56
CA LEU A 24 3.53 -17.94 18.27
C LEU A 24 2.69 -17.23 17.21
N GLY A 25 3.33 -16.49 16.32
CA GLY A 25 2.66 -15.80 15.22
C GLY A 25 3.42 -15.97 13.92
N LEU A 26 2.69 -16.23 12.83
CA LEU A 26 3.23 -16.36 11.49
C LEU A 26 2.73 -15.21 10.63
N MET A 27 3.62 -14.55 9.92
CA MET A 27 3.32 -13.45 9.01
C MET A 27 4.09 -13.62 7.71
N VAL A 28 3.44 -13.36 6.59
CA VAL A 28 4.10 -13.25 5.28
C VAL A 28 3.99 -11.79 4.84
N ARG A 29 5.12 -11.17 4.51
CA ARG A 29 5.16 -9.80 3.98
C ARG A 29 4.87 -9.78 2.47
N PRO A 30 4.46 -8.64 1.91
CA PRO A 30 4.25 -8.50 0.47
C PRO A 30 5.50 -8.79 -0.38
N ASP A 31 6.69 -8.63 0.18
CA ASP A 31 7.97 -9.00 -0.43
C ASP A 31 8.29 -10.50 -0.37
N LEU A 32 7.32 -11.30 0.11
CA LEU A 32 7.37 -12.76 0.30
C LEU A 32 8.25 -13.22 1.46
N ARG A 33 8.77 -12.33 2.29
CA ARG A 33 9.49 -12.72 3.50
C ARG A 33 8.53 -13.31 4.52
N ILE A 34 8.91 -14.50 5.03
CA ILE A 34 8.18 -15.21 6.07
C ILE A 34 8.79 -14.80 7.42
N ILE A 35 7.97 -14.33 8.33
CA ILE A 35 8.39 -13.91 9.67
C ILE A 35 7.58 -14.68 10.70
N THR A 36 8.30 -15.35 11.59
CA THR A 36 7.71 -16.04 12.75
C THR A 36 8.05 -15.24 14.01
N LYS A 37 7.03 -14.67 14.64
CA LYS A 37 7.17 -13.96 15.91
C LYS A 37 6.94 -14.93 17.05
N VAL A 38 7.88 -15.00 17.96
CA VAL A 38 7.90 -16.01 19.03
C VAL A 38 8.22 -15.38 20.39
N PRO A 39 7.74 -15.97 21.51
CA PRO A 39 8.20 -15.63 22.85
C PRO A 39 9.69 -15.87 23.03
N TYR A 40 10.34 -15.14 23.93
CA TYR A 40 11.69 -15.48 24.35
C TYR A 40 11.72 -16.90 24.95
N GLY A 41 12.78 -17.66 24.64
CA GLY A 41 12.96 -19.02 25.16
C GLY A 41 12.23 -20.13 24.36
N THR A 42 11.48 -19.78 23.30
CA THR A 42 10.86 -20.80 22.42
C THR A 42 11.91 -21.59 21.68
N SER A 43 11.83 -22.92 21.71
CA SER A 43 12.75 -23.82 21.00
C SER A 43 12.51 -23.85 19.49
N LEU A 44 13.53 -24.25 18.72
CA LEU A 44 13.38 -24.41 17.27
C LEU A 44 12.36 -25.49 16.91
N ASP A 45 12.30 -26.58 17.69
CA ASP A 45 11.36 -27.68 17.47
C ASP A 45 9.89 -27.21 17.63
N GLU A 46 9.63 -26.36 18.61
CA GLU A 46 8.29 -25.77 18.82
C GLU A 46 7.91 -24.87 17.65
N ILE A 47 8.87 -24.08 17.13
CA ILE A 47 8.67 -23.20 15.97
C ILE A 47 8.37 -24.05 14.73
N GLU A 48 9.14 -25.11 14.49
CA GLU A 48 8.90 -26.00 13.36
C GLU A 48 7.57 -26.74 13.45
N ALA A 49 7.20 -27.26 14.63
CA ALA A 49 5.92 -27.89 14.86
C ALA A 49 4.76 -26.89 14.58
N PHE A 50 4.92 -25.63 14.97
CA PHE A 50 3.97 -24.58 14.65
C PHE A 50 3.88 -24.31 13.15
N LEU A 51 5.01 -24.21 12.43
CA LEU A 51 5.05 -24.03 10.99
C LEU A 51 4.40 -25.20 10.24
N ARG A 52 4.62 -26.44 10.69
CA ARG A 52 3.96 -27.64 10.14
C ARG A 52 2.44 -27.55 10.24
N ARG A 53 1.89 -27.15 11.40
CA ARG A 53 0.45 -26.95 11.57
C ARG A 53 -0.10 -25.83 10.69
N LYS A 54 0.70 -24.81 10.38
CA LYS A 54 0.31 -23.64 9.56
C LYS A 54 0.72 -23.74 8.09
N TRP A 55 1.29 -24.87 7.68
CA TRP A 55 1.85 -25.02 6.34
C TRP A 55 0.85 -24.74 5.20
N ILE A 56 -0.38 -25.26 5.28
CA ILE A 56 -1.40 -25.05 4.26
C ILE A 56 -1.68 -23.54 4.08
N TRP A 57 -1.85 -22.84 5.19
CA TRP A 57 -2.06 -21.39 5.18
C TRP A 57 -0.84 -20.65 4.59
N LEU A 58 0.37 -21.02 5.00
CA LEU A 58 1.62 -20.43 4.53
C LEU A 58 1.76 -20.61 3.02
N HIS A 59 1.56 -21.83 2.53
CA HIS A 59 1.66 -22.15 1.11
C HIS A 59 0.65 -21.36 0.27
N LYS A 60 -0.62 -21.34 0.69
CA LYS A 60 -1.68 -20.57 0.04
C LYS A 60 -1.37 -19.07 0.02
N THR A 61 -0.99 -18.50 1.16
CA THR A 61 -0.66 -17.07 1.28
C THR A 61 0.50 -16.67 0.37
N LEU A 62 1.56 -17.49 0.30
CA LEU A 62 2.68 -17.24 -0.61
C LEU A 62 2.26 -17.34 -2.08
N ALA A 63 1.42 -18.30 -2.44
CA ALA A 63 0.90 -18.46 -3.81
C ALA A 63 0.06 -17.22 -4.21
N ASP A 64 -0.83 -16.77 -3.33
CA ASP A 64 -1.66 -15.59 -3.55
C ASP A 64 -0.78 -14.33 -3.70
N LEU A 65 0.17 -14.10 -2.80
CA LEU A 65 1.09 -12.96 -2.89
C LEU A 65 1.95 -12.98 -4.14
N LYS A 66 2.46 -14.16 -4.54
CA LYS A 66 3.20 -14.32 -5.81
C LYS A 66 2.32 -13.96 -7.02
N ARG A 67 1.04 -14.35 -7.00
CA ARG A 67 0.08 -14.01 -8.04
C ARG A 67 -0.19 -12.51 -8.12
N TYR A 68 -0.31 -11.83 -6.96
CA TYR A 68 -0.47 -10.38 -6.91
C TYR A 68 0.80 -9.65 -7.33
N LYS A 69 1.99 -10.11 -6.92
CA LYS A 69 3.28 -9.51 -7.29
C LYS A 69 3.49 -9.50 -8.81
N LYS A 70 3.06 -10.55 -9.53
CA LYS A 70 3.10 -10.60 -11.01
C LYS A 70 2.21 -9.56 -11.68
N LYS A 71 1.21 -9.00 -10.97
CA LYS A 71 0.32 -7.95 -11.49
C LYS A 71 0.76 -6.54 -11.09
N TYR A 72 1.77 -6.40 -10.24
CA TYR A 72 2.30 -5.11 -9.84
C TYR A 72 3.37 -4.71 -10.86
N TYR A 73 2.99 -3.82 -11.77
CA TYR A 73 3.93 -3.15 -12.67
C TYR A 73 4.40 -1.87 -11.99
N GLU A 74 5.72 -1.69 -11.94
CA GLU A 74 6.29 -0.41 -11.58
C GLU A 74 5.87 0.60 -12.65
N ARG A 75 5.34 1.74 -12.25
CA ARG A 75 4.86 2.75 -13.19
C ARG A 75 6.02 3.53 -13.76
N GLU A 76 5.98 3.73 -15.06
CA GLU A 76 6.99 4.48 -15.80
C GLU A 76 6.58 5.95 -16.00
N TYR A 77 5.31 6.30 -15.72
CA TYR A 77 4.75 7.64 -15.87
C TYR A 77 4.89 8.18 -17.29
N VAL A 78 4.64 7.32 -18.26
CA VAL A 78 4.68 7.62 -19.70
C VAL A 78 3.28 7.57 -20.30
N SER A 79 3.10 8.23 -21.45
CA SER A 79 1.82 8.23 -22.17
C SER A 79 1.37 6.81 -22.49
N GLY A 80 0.07 6.53 -22.31
CA GLY A 80 -0.54 5.20 -22.49
C GLY A 80 -0.76 4.43 -21.19
N GLU A 81 -0.09 4.76 -20.10
CA GLU A 81 -0.35 4.13 -18.81
C GLU A 81 -1.72 4.50 -18.24
N SER A 82 -2.25 3.60 -17.40
CA SER A 82 -3.56 3.79 -16.77
C SER A 82 -3.45 4.18 -15.30
N PHE A 83 -4.11 5.27 -14.93
CA PHE A 83 -4.18 5.79 -13.58
C PHE A 83 -5.61 5.73 -13.04
N HIS A 84 -5.77 5.40 -11.77
CA HIS A 84 -7.09 5.34 -11.13
C HIS A 84 -7.33 6.62 -10.32
N TYR A 85 -8.50 7.21 -10.49
CA TYR A 85 -8.94 8.33 -9.69
C TYR A 85 -10.45 8.22 -9.40
N LEU A 86 -10.83 8.23 -8.13
CA LEU A 86 -12.21 8.10 -7.65
C LEU A 86 -12.98 6.93 -8.31
N GLY A 87 -12.36 5.74 -8.36
CA GLY A 87 -12.96 4.52 -8.89
C GLY A 87 -12.96 4.41 -10.42
N ARG A 88 -12.50 5.42 -11.15
CA ARG A 88 -12.41 5.40 -12.62
C ARG A 88 -10.96 5.27 -13.08
N ARG A 89 -10.79 4.70 -14.27
CA ARG A 89 -9.49 4.58 -14.94
C ARG A 89 -9.33 5.69 -15.97
N TYR A 90 -8.16 6.32 -15.97
CA TYR A 90 -7.79 7.38 -16.89
C TYR A 90 -6.47 7.02 -17.56
N MET A 91 -6.37 7.22 -18.86
CA MET A 91 -5.12 7.06 -19.60
C MET A 91 -4.25 8.29 -19.41
N LEU A 92 -2.99 8.10 -19.06
CA LEU A 92 -2.00 9.18 -18.99
C LEU A 92 -1.65 9.66 -20.40
N VAL A 93 -1.59 10.96 -20.56
CA VAL A 93 -1.09 11.62 -21.77
C VAL A 93 -0.13 12.71 -21.32
N VAL A 94 1.14 12.63 -21.73
CA VAL A 94 2.17 13.61 -21.42
C VAL A 94 2.41 14.45 -22.66
N GLU A 95 2.30 15.75 -22.50
CA GLU A 95 2.42 16.75 -23.58
C GLU A 95 3.42 17.84 -23.17
N SER A 96 4.23 18.30 -24.12
CA SER A 96 5.12 19.46 -23.90
C SER A 96 4.28 20.73 -23.83
N ALA A 97 4.59 21.61 -22.88
CA ALA A 97 3.93 22.90 -22.69
C ALA A 97 4.87 23.93 -22.07
N ASP A 98 4.50 25.20 -22.14
CA ASP A 98 5.26 26.29 -21.55
C ASP A 98 5.12 26.37 -20.02
N GLN A 99 4.12 25.68 -19.46
CA GLN A 99 3.86 25.63 -18.03
C GLN A 99 3.49 24.21 -17.60
N ASP A 100 4.00 23.82 -16.44
CA ASP A 100 3.67 22.53 -15.84
C ASP A 100 2.23 22.50 -15.35
N GLY A 101 1.58 21.35 -15.48
CA GLY A 101 0.22 21.18 -14.98
C GLY A 101 -0.31 19.76 -15.18
N VAL A 102 -1.29 19.39 -14.40
CA VAL A 102 -1.99 18.12 -14.58
C VAL A 102 -3.50 18.35 -14.50
N ARG A 103 -4.22 17.80 -15.48
CA ARG A 103 -5.68 17.92 -15.57
C ARG A 103 -6.34 16.60 -15.93
N LEU A 104 -7.55 16.39 -15.41
CA LEU A 104 -8.47 15.40 -15.93
C LEU A 104 -9.29 16.02 -17.05
N ASP A 105 -9.13 15.53 -18.24
CA ASP A 105 -9.87 15.98 -19.41
C ASP A 105 -10.30 14.81 -20.28
N ARG A 106 -11.61 14.74 -20.61
CA ARG A 106 -12.21 13.75 -21.53
C ARG A 106 -11.74 12.30 -21.32
N GLY A 107 -11.71 11.85 -20.06
CA GLY A 107 -11.29 10.49 -19.70
C GLY A 107 -9.78 10.25 -19.71
N LYS A 108 -8.97 11.29 -19.80
CA LYS A 108 -7.52 11.24 -19.77
C LYS A 108 -6.96 12.04 -18.61
N LEU A 109 -5.86 11.57 -18.05
CA LEU A 109 -5.02 12.33 -17.14
C LEU A 109 -3.92 12.99 -17.98
N ARG A 110 -4.07 14.28 -18.28
CA ARG A 110 -3.10 15.03 -19.08
C ARG A 110 -2.07 15.68 -18.19
N VAL A 111 -0.82 15.40 -18.48
CA VAL A 111 0.35 16.03 -17.86
C VAL A 111 0.97 16.98 -18.88
N TYR A 112 1.01 18.25 -18.53
CA TYR A 112 1.74 19.28 -19.27
C TYR A 112 3.08 19.46 -18.60
N THR A 113 4.16 19.36 -19.36
CA THR A 113 5.53 19.43 -18.82
C THR A 113 6.39 20.40 -19.61
N THR A 114 7.15 21.21 -18.88
CA THR A 114 8.18 22.11 -19.45
C THR A 114 9.47 21.37 -19.76
N LYS A 115 9.58 20.09 -19.35
CA LYS A 115 10.73 19.23 -19.58
C LYS A 115 10.49 18.21 -20.68
N ASN A 116 11.44 17.30 -20.86
CA ASN A 116 11.29 16.21 -21.80
C ASN A 116 10.08 15.34 -21.39
N ILE A 117 9.18 15.07 -22.35
CA ILE A 117 7.99 14.23 -22.14
C ILE A 117 8.33 12.80 -21.67
N ARG A 118 9.56 12.33 -21.91
CA ARG A 118 10.08 11.03 -21.47
C ARG A 118 10.76 11.07 -20.10
N ASP A 119 10.84 12.24 -19.44
CA ASP A 119 11.38 12.37 -18.08
C ASP A 119 10.39 11.77 -17.07
N SER A 120 10.51 10.47 -16.86
CA SER A 120 9.66 9.67 -16.01
C SER A 120 9.60 10.18 -14.55
N GLU A 121 10.74 10.56 -13.99
CA GLU A 121 10.82 11.07 -12.62
C GLU A 121 10.13 12.44 -12.48
N TYR A 122 10.28 13.29 -13.47
CA TYR A 122 9.60 14.58 -13.47
C TYR A 122 8.09 14.43 -13.66
N ASN A 123 7.66 13.59 -14.58
CA ASN A 123 6.25 13.28 -14.80
C ASN A 123 5.61 12.68 -13.54
N LYS A 124 6.33 11.79 -12.86
CA LYS A 124 5.93 11.21 -11.56
C LYS A 124 5.67 12.30 -10.54
N LYS A 125 6.61 13.22 -10.37
CA LYS A 125 6.47 14.34 -9.44
C LYS A 125 5.21 15.16 -9.72
N LEU A 126 4.96 15.55 -10.97
CA LEU A 126 3.77 16.32 -11.36
C LEU A 126 2.46 15.56 -11.06
N VAL A 127 2.41 14.28 -11.38
CA VAL A 127 1.25 13.43 -11.11
C VAL A 127 1.02 13.26 -9.60
N GLU A 128 2.07 13.03 -8.81
CA GLU A 128 1.97 12.87 -7.36
C GLU A 128 1.52 14.16 -6.67
N GLU A 129 2.04 15.31 -7.08
CA GLU A 129 1.61 16.64 -6.60
C GLU A 129 0.13 16.89 -6.91
N TRP A 130 -0.31 16.55 -8.13
CA TRP A 130 -1.71 16.64 -8.51
C TRP A 130 -2.60 15.74 -7.64
N TYR A 131 -2.20 14.49 -7.38
CA TYR A 131 -2.94 13.60 -6.47
C TYR A 131 -3.02 14.16 -5.05
N GLN A 132 -1.95 14.78 -4.55
CA GLN A 132 -1.96 15.40 -3.23
C GLN A 132 -2.96 16.57 -3.16
N GLN A 133 -2.95 17.47 -4.13
CA GLN A 133 -3.91 18.58 -4.21
C GLN A 133 -5.36 18.07 -4.30
N ARG A 134 -5.61 17.08 -5.15
CA ARG A 134 -6.95 16.49 -5.29
C ARG A 134 -7.40 15.76 -4.03
N ARG A 135 -6.50 15.07 -3.35
CA ARG A 135 -6.76 14.42 -2.06
C ARG A 135 -7.26 15.45 -1.03
N ASP A 136 -6.56 16.56 -0.88
CA ASP A 136 -6.88 17.57 0.11
C ASP A 136 -8.29 18.18 -0.14
N ILE A 137 -8.61 18.46 -1.39
CA ILE A 137 -9.93 18.97 -1.80
C ILE A 137 -11.02 17.92 -1.53
N VAL A 138 -10.81 16.68 -1.99
CA VAL A 138 -11.82 15.62 -1.90
C VAL A 138 -12.06 15.20 -0.46
N PHE A 139 -11.00 15.00 0.32
CA PHE A 139 -11.14 14.59 1.73
C PHE A 139 -11.83 15.67 2.56
N LYS A 140 -11.48 16.94 2.38
CA LYS A 140 -12.16 18.04 3.06
C LYS A 140 -13.66 18.06 2.74
N ARG A 141 -14.02 17.92 1.46
CA ARG A 141 -15.42 17.89 1.02
C ARG A 141 -16.18 16.71 1.63
N LEU A 142 -15.62 15.48 1.54
CA LEU A 142 -16.26 14.28 2.07
C LEU A 142 -16.35 14.31 3.59
N TYR A 143 -15.32 14.80 4.26
CA TYR A 143 -15.29 14.97 5.71
C TYR A 143 -16.42 15.91 6.18
N LEU A 144 -16.59 17.08 5.54
CA LEU A 144 -17.65 18.01 5.89
C LEU A 144 -19.04 17.43 5.62
N ALA A 145 -19.22 16.71 4.51
CA ALA A 145 -20.49 16.06 4.19
C ALA A 145 -20.84 14.96 5.21
N ALA A 146 -19.88 14.10 5.56
CA ALA A 146 -20.08 13.07 6.58
C ALA A 146 -20.35 13.67 7.96
N SER A 147 -19.59 14.68 8.36
CA SER A 147 -19.78 15.36 9.65
C SER A 147 -21.17 15.97 9.79
N LYS A 148 -21.69 16.56 8.72
CA LYS A 148 -23.06 17.08 8.69
C LYS A 148 -24.09 15.95 8.83
N GLN A 149 -23.89 14.84 8.15
CA GLN A 149 -24.78 13.67 8.20
C GLN A 149 -24.86 13.07 9.61
N PHE A 150 -23.74 13.02 10.34
CA PHE A 150 -23.67 12.47 11.69
C PHE A 150 -23.99 13.47 12.81
N GLY A 151 -24.27 14.73 12.48
CA GLY A 151 -24.71 15.75 13.44
C GLY A 151 -23.66 16.11 14.51
N TYR A 152 -22.37 16.09 14.18
CA TYR A 152 -21.32 16.48 15.13
C TYR A 152 -21.46 17.96 15.51
N ALA A 153 -21.61 18.24 16.79
CA ALA A 153 -21.60 19.59 17.34
C ALA A 153 -20.23 20.27 17.22
N GLN A 154 -19.17 19.48 17.42
CA GLN A 154 -17.79 19.90 17.26
C GLN A 154 -17.09 18.97 16.25
N LEU A 155 -16.51 19.57 15.20
CA LEU A 155 -15.82 18.79 14.17
C LEU A 155 -14.45 18.32 14.68
N PRO A 156 -14.16 17.01 14.62
CA PRO A 156 -12.81 16.51 14.89
C PRO A 156 -11.79 17.13 13.94
N GLN A 157 -10.54 17.27 14.35
CA GLN A 157 -9.51 17.79 13.47
C GLN A 157 -9.17 16.76 12.39
N LEU A 158 -9.38 17.13 11.10
CA LEU A 158 -8.95 16.30 9.98
C LEU A 158 -7.43 16.43 9.76
N GLN A 159 -6.74 15.30 9.82
CA GLN A 159 -5.31 15.20 9.48
C GLN A 159 -5.15 14.19 8.36
N GLN A 160 -4.11 14.32 7.57
CA GLN A 160 -3.80 13.40 6.47
C GLN A 160 -2.34 12.97 6.56
N ARG A 161 -2.12 11.66 6.52
CA ARG A 161 -0.78 11.09 6.47
C ARG A 161 -0.77 9.74 5.79
N VAL A 162 0.38 9.30 5.34
CA VAL A 162 0.55 7.95 4.80
C VAL A 162 0.43 6.93 5.93
N MET A 163 -0.54 6.01 5.80
CA MET A 163 -0.80 4.94 6.75
C MET A 163 -0.75 3.58 6.07
N PRO A 164 0.38 2.85 6.12
CA PRO A 164 0.55 1.60 5.36
C PRO A 164 -0.30 0.43 5.86
N LYS A 165 -0.90 0.54 7.04
CA LYS A 165 -1.64 -0.56 7.68
C LYS A 165 -3.12 -0.26 7.92
N ARG A 166 -3.60 0.95 7.66
CA ARG A 166 -4.96 1.40 7.97
C ARG A 166 -5.45 2.37 6.93
N TRP A 167 -6.75 2.37 6.68
CA TRP A 167 -7.42 3.35 5.81
C TRP A 167 -7.67 4.68 6.52
N GLY A 168 -7.77 4.67 7.84
CA GLY A 168 -8.02 5.82 8.67
C GLY A 168 -7.98 5.45 10.15
N SER A 169 -7.99 6.43 11.02
CA SER A 169 -8.16 6.25 12.46
C SER A 169 -8.81 7.49 13.08
N TYR A 170 -9.51 7.28 14.19
CA TYR A 170 -10.01 8.35 15.04
C TYR A 170 -9.41 8.19 16.44
N ARG A 171 -8.86 9.25 16.99
CA ARG A 171 -8.36 9.27 18.37
C ARG A 171 -8.29 10.70 18.90
N TYR A 172 -8.84 10.90 20.11
CA TYR A 172 -8.77 12.19 20.81
C TYR A 172 -9.18 13.39 19.95
N GLY A 173 -10.35 13.32 19.31
CA GLY A 173 -10.87 14.41 18.49
C GLY A 173 -10.12 14.64 17.16
N LYS A 174 -9.27 13.70 16.73
CA LYS A 174 -8.54 13.77 15.46
C LYS A 174 -8.92 12.60 14.56
N VAL A 175 -9.22 12.89 13.31
CA VAL A 175 -9.44 11.93 12.22
C VAL A 175 -8.18 11.91 11.34
N LEU A 176 -7.68 10.70 11.03
CA LEU A 176 -6.54 10.44 10.17
C LEU A 176 -6.96 9.59 9.00
#